data_be96301b5b75fd47da2c4274e2cbaa3d
#
_entry.id   be96301b5b75fd47da2c4274e2cbaa3d
#
_cell.length_a   1.000
_cell.length_b   1.000
_cell.length_c   1.000
_cell.angle_alpha   90.00
_cell.angle_beta   90.00
_cell.angle_gamma   90.00
#
_symmetry.space_group_name_H-M   'P 1'
#
loop_
_entity.id
_entity.type
_entity.pdbx_description
1 polymer ?
#
loop_
_entity_poly.entity_id
_entity_poly.type
_entity_poly.pdbx_seq_one_letter_code
_entity_poly.pdbx_strand_id
1 'polypeptide(L)'
;MSESNKTFNTVDVTYAQTGESIKVDEMGMREMQRKVFAQRDAKHLLIKAPPASGKSRAMMFIGLDKLFNQGRKKIVIAAPERTIGASFDSLKLTDGGFFADWEVEPRNNLCNPGGEKSKVEAFKKFMKSSDAILVCTHATLRFAFEAIPPSDFNGCVLAIDEFHHVSADVNNSRLGELVRSVMRGSDVHMIAMTGSYFRGDAIPILSPEDEAQFTSVIYNYYEQLNGYEHLKSLGIGYHFYQGRYISALPAVLDTDKKTILHIPNVNSGESTKDKIEEVGSIITSIGTYVDEDDDTGIMRIKRADGKILKVADLVDDSNPVKRARTLAYLSKHARNDIGAVDLIIALGMAKEGFDWPFCEH
;
A
#
# COMPACT_ATOMS: atom_id res chain seq x y z
N MET A 1 37.07 5.38 24.96
CA MET A 1 37.25 5.34 23.51
C MET A 1 35.86 5.40 22.92
N SER A 2 35.47 6.54 22.37
CA SER A 2 34.17 6.67 21.71
C SER A 2 34.27 5.97 20.35
N GLU A 3 33.76 4.75 20.27
CA GLU A 3 33.45 4.19 18.96
C GLU A 3 32.41 5.08 18.30
N SER A 4 32.82 5.80 17.31
CA SER A 4 31.95 6.66 16.52
C SER A 4 30.85 5.81 15.92
N ASN A 5 29.60 6.08 16.27
CA ASN A 5 28.44 5.62 15.51
C ASN A 5 28.65 5.97 14.04
N LYS A 6 28.84 4.98 13.19
CA LYS A 6 29.07 5.20 11.76
C LYS A 6 27.79 4.89 11.00
N THR A 7 27.31 5.88 10.26
CA THR A 7 26.29 5.66 9.26
C THR A 7 26.98 5.21 7.96
N PHE A 8 26.55 4.10 7.40
CA PHE A 8 27.04 3.59 6.11
C PHE A 8 25.95 3.76 5.07
N ASN A 9 26.18 4.59 4.08
CA ASN A 9 25.32 4.66 2.90
C ASN A 9 25.55 3.41 2.06
N THR A 10 24.50 2.63 1.88
CA THR A 10 24.54 1.41 1.05
C THR A 10 23.97 1.65 -0.34
N VAL A 11 23.13 2.65 -0.48
CA VAL A 11 22.58 3.11 -1.75
C VAL A 11 22.70 4.61 -1.80
N ASP A 12 23.22 5.12 -2.91
CA ASP A 12 23.25 6.55 -3.25
C ASP A 12 23.04 6.64 -4.76
N VAL A 13 21.83 7.01 -5.17
CA VAL A 13 21.43 7.03 -6.58
C VAL A 13 20.89 8.40 -6.95
N THR A 14 21.38 8.95 -8.04
CA THR A 14 20.87 10.17 -8.67
C THR A 14 19.97 9.79 -9.85
N TYR A 15 18.85 10.48 -9.98
CA TYR A 15 17.83 10.21 -11.00
C TYR A 15 17.81 11.27 -12.10
N ALA A 16 17.37 10.86 -13.31
CA ALA A 16 17.36 11.72 -14.49
C ALA A 16 16.20 12.73 -14.51
N GLN A 17 15.21 12.58 -13.63
CA GLN A 17 14.05 13.47 -13.50
C GLN A 17 13.27 13.66 -14.81
N THR A 18 13.06 12.57 -15.56
CA THR A 18 12.50 12.62 -16.93
C THR A 18 11.01 12.95 -16.99
N GLY A 19 10.25 12.80 -15.91
CA GLY A 19 8.79 12.92 -15.89
C GLY A 19 8.03 11.75 -16.56
N GLU A 20 8.70 10.78 -17.14
CA GLU A 20 8.08 9.73 -17.95
C GLU A 20 7.21 8.76 -17.13
N SER A 21 7.53 8.52 -15.85
CA SER A 21 6.74 7.59 -15.01
C SER A 21 5.34 8.09 -14.67
N ILE A 22 5.10 9.40 -14.76
CA ILE A 22 3.80 10.04 -14.52
C ILE A 22 3.07 10.43 -15.80
N LYS A 23 3.77 10.45 -16.94
CA LYS A 23 3.21 10.77 -18.24
C LYS A 23 2.20 9.71 -18.70
N VAL A 24 1.06 10.16 -19.14
CA VAL A 24 -0.01 9.29 -19.64
C VAL A 24 -0.03 9.30 -21.18
N ASP A 25 -0.45 8.17 -21.75
CA ASP A 25 -0.71 8.04 -23.18
C ASP A 25 -2.14 8.46 -23.56
N GLU A 26 -2.53 8.21 -24.81
CA GLU A 26 -3.85 8.53 -25.36
C GLU A 26 -5.01 7.77 -24.67
N MET A 27 -4.70 6.66 -23.97
CA MET A 27 -5.66 5.89 -23.19
C MET A 27 -5.62 6.24 -21.69
N GLY A 28 -4.86 7.26 -21.29
CA GLY A 28 -4.70 7.67 -19.90
C GLY A 28 -3.82 6.73 -19.08
N MET A 29 -2.98 5.90 -19.70
CA MET A 29 -2.12 4.94 -19.05
C MET A 29 -0.71 5.49 -18.85
N ARG A 30 -0.18 5.36 -17.62
CA ARG A 30 1.24 5.58 -17.32
C ARG A 30 2.10 4.44 -17.88
N GLU A 31 3.40 4.61 -17.93
CA GLU A 31 4.35 3.62 -18.44
C GLU A 31 4.14 2.21 -17.85
N MET A 32 4.09 2.09 -16.51
CA MET A 32 3.86 0.81 -15.84
C MET A 32 2.54 0.17 -16.29
N GLN A 33 1.48 0.97 -16.38
CA GLN A 33 0.15 0.51 -16.79
C GLN A 33 0.13 0.01 -18.24
N ARG A 34 0.82 0.69 -19.18
CA ARG A 34 1.00 0.22 -20.56
C ARG A 34 1.74 -1.11 -20.63
N LYS A 35 2.84 -1.25 -19.88
CA LYS A 35 3.61 -2.52 -19.83
C LYS A 35 2.71 -3.69 -19.39
N VAL A 36 1.90 -3.46 -18.37
CA VAL A 36 0.98 -4.48 -17.84
C VAL A 36 -0.16 -4.73 -18.82
N PHE A 37 -0.76 -3.69 -19.38
CA PHE A 37 -1.87 -3.79 -20.34
C PHE A 37 -1.47 -4.51 -21.64
N ALA A 38 -0.21 -4.42 -22.06
CA ALA A 38 0.32 -5.18 -23.18
C ALA A 38 0.27 -6.71 -22.96
N GLN A 39 0.17 -7.16 -21.72
CA GLN A 39 0.02 -8.58 -21.35
C GLN A 39 -1.42 -8.96 -20.96
N ARG A 40 -2.42 -8.14 -21.27
CA ARG A 40 -3.81 -8.32 -20.85
C ARG A 40 -4.47 -9.63 -21.32
N ASP A 41 -3.94 -10.24 -22.38
CA ASP A 41 -4.45 -11.51 -22.91
C ASP A 41 -4.03 -12.72 -22.07
N ALA A 42 -3.03 -12.58 -21.20
CA ALA A 42 -2.60 -13.66 -20.33
C ALA A 42 -3.75 -14.15 -19.44
N LYS A 43 -3.91 -15.48 -19.34
CA LYS A 43 -4.89 -16.09 -18.43
C LYS A 43 -4.57 -15.78 -16.97
N HIS A 44 -3.30 -15.90 -16.60
CA HIS A 44 -2.79 -15.58 -15.28
C HIS A 44 -1.67 -14.55 -15.40
N LEU A 45 -1.81 -13.40 -14.74
CA LEU A 45 -0.90 -12.27 -14.80
C LEU A 45 -0.40 -11.93 -13.40
N LEU A 46 0.93 -11.85 -13.23
CA LEU A 46 1.57 -11.44 -11.99
C LEU A 46 2.27 -10.09 -12.18
N ILE A 47 1.77 -9.08 -11.48
CA ILE A 47 2.28 -7.71 -11.55
C ILE A 47 3.17 -7.45 -10.34
N LYS A 48 4.46 -7.27 -10.56
CA LYS A 48 5.46 -6.92 -9.57
C LYS A 48 5.87 -5.46 -9.79
N ALA A 49 5.27 -4.55 -9.02
CA ALA A 49 5.51 -3.12 -9.20
C ALA A 49 5.46 -2.38 -7.85
N PRO A 50 6.27 -1.34 -7.65
CA PRO A 50 6.35 -0.61 -6.40
C PRO A 50 5.01 0.00 -5.96
N PRO A 51 4.85 0.37 -4.68
CA PRO A 51 3.75 1.23 -4.24
C PRO A 51 3.68 2.51 -5.08
N ALA A 52 2.49 3.09 -5.20
CA ALA A 52 2.19 4.29 -5.98
C ALA A 52 2.50 4.22 -7.50
N SER A 53 2.91 3.08 -8.05
CA SER A 53 3.12 2.89 -9.49
C SER A 53 1.82 2.89 -10.32
N GLY A 54 0.65 2.81 -9.66
CA GLY A 54 -0.66 2.79 -10.31
C GLY A 54 -1.19 1.39 -10.63
N LYS A 55 -0.79 0.36 -9.84
CA LYS A 55 -1.24 -1.04 -9.99
C LYS A 55 -2.76 -1.20 -10.02
N SER A 56 -3.47 -0.58 -9.08
CA SER A 56 -4.94 -0.69 -9.00
C SER A 56 -5.61 -0.21 -10.29
N ARG A 57 -5.15 0.92 -10.85
CA ARG A 57 -5.66 1.42 -12.14
C ARG A 57 -5.28 0.52 -13.31
N ALA A 58 -4.06 -0.07 -13.31
CA ALA A 58 -3.67 -1.05 -14.33
C ALA A 58 -4.61 -2.25 -14.34
N MET A 59 -5.00 -2.73 -13.17
CA MET A 59 -5.95 -3.83 -13.03
C MET A 59 -7.35 -3.43 -13.54
N MET A 60 -7.81 -2.19 -13.32
CA MET A 60 -9.08 -1.71 -13.87
C MET A 60 -9.07 -1.74 -15.40
N PHE A 61 -8.01 -1.24 -16.03
CA PHE A 61 -7.86 -1.29 -17.51
C PHE A 61 -7.93 -2.72 -18.03
N ILE A 62 -7.18 -3.66 -17.42
CA ILE A 62 -7.17 -5.07 -17.83
C ILE A 62 -8.53 -5.72 -17.55
N GLY A 63 -9.11 -5.45 -16.38
CA GLY A 63 -10.40 -6.00 -16.00
C GLY A 63 -11.49 -5.63 -17.01
N LEU A 64 -11.56 -4.36 -17.39
CA LEU A 64 -12.52 -3.90 -18.39
C LEU A 64 -12.27 -4.52 -19.77
N ASP A 65 -11.01 -4.62 -20.20
CA ASP A 65 -10.69 -5.31 -21.46
C ASP A 65 -11.13 -6.78 -21.42
N LYS A 66 -10.92 -7.46 -20.30
CA LYS A 66 -11.37 -8.86 -20.14
C LYS A 66 -12.90 -8.99 -20.17
N LEU A 67 -13.63 -8.03 -19.60
CA LEU A 67 -15.10 -8.00 -19.67
C LEU A 67 -15.61 -7.75 -21.08
N PHE A 68 -15.13 -6.69 -21.74
CA PHE A 68 -15.69 -6.21 -22.99
C PHE A 68 -15.13 -6.94 -24.21
N ASN A 69 -13.85 -7.34 -24.20
CA ASN A 69 -13.17 -7.86 -25.39
C ASN A 69 -12.80 -9.34 -25.29
N GLN A 70 -12.74 -9.92 -24.06
CA GLN A 70 -12.32 -11.31 -23.88
C GLN A 70 -13.42 -12.23 -23.35
N GLY A 71 -14.68 -11.77 -23.35
CA GLY A 71 -15.84 -12.59 -22.97
C GLY A 71 -15.90 -12.99 -21.50
N ARG A 72 -15.15 -12.33 -20.60
CA ARG A 72 -15.32 -12.55 -19.17
C ARG A 72 -16.60 -11.88 -18.69
N LYS A 73 -17.22 -12.45 -17.67
CA LYS A 73 -18.56 -12.01 -17.21
C LYS A 73 -18.51 -11.21 -15.93
N LYS A 74 -17.51 -11.47 -15.08
CA LYS A 74 -17.41 -10.89 -13.74
C LYS A 74 -15.96 -10.62 -13.37
N ILE A 75 -15.76 -9.57 -12.59
CA ILE A 75 -14.49 -9.26 -11.93
C ILE A 75 -14.72 -9.30 -10.43
N VAL A 76 -13.91 -10.06 -9.72
CA VAL A 76 -13.84 -10.08 -8.27
C VAL A 76 -12.48 -9.54 -7.85
N ILE A 77 -12.47 -8.44 -7.10
CA ILE A 77 -11.26 -7.83 -6.54
C ILE A 77 -11.18 -8.18 -5.07
N ALA A 78 -10.01 -8.63 -4.64
CA ALA A 78 -9.69 -8.83 -3.23
C ALA A 78 -8.53 -7.95 -2.81
N ALA A 79 -8.77 -7.05 -1.85
CA ALA A 79 -7.78 -6.20 -1.20
C ALA A 79 -7.42 -6.75 0.19
N PRO A 80 -6.20 -6.52 0.73
CA PRO A 80 -5.82 -7.02 2.05
C PRO A 80 -6.67 -6.40 3.16
N GLU A 81 -7.00 -5.12 3.06
CA GLU A 81 -7.73 -4.35 4.05
C GLU A 81 -8.86 -3.52 3.45
N ARG A 82 -9.81 -3.09 4.31
CA ARG A 82 -10.97 -2.29 3.90
C ARG A 82 -10.58 -0.94 3.32
N THR A 83 -9.57 -0.30 3.89
CA THR A 83 -9.10 1.04 3.46
C THR A 83 -8.50 1.00 2.06
N ILE A 84 -7.85 -0.10 1.69
CA ILE A 84 -7.28 -0.29 0.35
C ILE A 84 -8.40 -0.57 -0.66
N GLY A 85 -9.52 -1.15 -0.22
CA GLY A 85 -10.70 -1.35 -1.05
C GLY A 85 -11.25 -0.06 -1.69
N ALA A 86 -11.07 1.09 -1.05
CA ALA A 86 -11.46 2.39 -1.59
C ALA A 86 -10.66 2.80 -2.86
N SER A 87 -9.48 2.23 -3.08
CA SER A 87 -8.71 2.47 -4.32
C SER A 87 -9.35 1.84 -5.56
N PHE A 88 -10.38 1.01 -5.37
CA PHE A 88 -11.15 0.34 -6.42
C PHE A 88 -12.58 0.87 -6.55
N ASP A 89 -12.88 2.03 -5.98
CA ASP A 89 -14.15 2.71 -6.19
C ASP A 89 -14.32 3.14 -7.67
N SER A 90 -15.56 3.49 -8.05
CA SER A 90 -15.88 3.89 -9.41
C SER A 90 -14.99 5.03 -9.90
N LEU A 91 -14.51 4.91 -11.13
CA LEU A 91 -13.56 5.85 -11.73
C LEU A 91 -13.90 6.09 -13.21
N LYS A 92 -13.95 7.36 -13.62
CA LYS A 92 -14.11 7.79 -15.00
C LYS A 92 -12.79 7.64 -15.76
N LEU A 93 -12.59 6.50 -16.41
CA LEU A 93 -11.40 6.23 -17.22
C LEU A 93 -11.54 6.80 -18.63
N THR A 94 -12.77 7.02 -19.09
CA THR A 94 -13.05 7.66 -20.37
C THR A 94 -12.57 9.10 -20.42
N ASP A 95 -12.49 9.80 -19.31
CA ASP A 95 -11.89 11.14 -19.20
C ASP A 95 -10.39 11.15 -19.60
N GLY A 96 -9.72 10.01 -19.45
CA GLY A 96 -8.34 9.79 -19.88
C GLY A 96 -8.18 9.19 -21.26
N GLY A 97 -9.29 8.93 -21.99
CA GLY A 97 -9.28 8.35 -23.31
C GLY A 97 -9.46 6.82 -23.37
N PHE A 98 -9.70 6.15 -22.24
CA PHE A 98 -10.01 4.73 -22.27
C PHE A 98 -11.43 4.47 -22.80
N PHE A 99 -11.70 3.27 -23.30
CA PHE A 99 -12.96 2.95 -23.99
C PHE A 99 -14.16 2.74 -23.04
N ALA A 100 -13.95 2.57 -21.72
CA ALA A 100 -15.01 2.30 -20.76
C ALA A 100 -14.64 2.82 -19.38
N ASP A 101 -15.64 3.12 -18.55
CA ASP A 101 -15.49 3.52 -17.16
C ASP A 101 -15.49 2.31 -16.22
N TRP A 102 -14.81 2.45 -15.10
CA TRP A 102 -14.84 1.49 -14.01
C TRP A 102 -15.99 1.82 -13.06
N GLU A 103 -17.03 1.02 -13.06
CA GLU A 103 -18.25 1.27 -12.31
C GLU A 103 -18.51 0.13 -11.31
N VAL A 104 -18.49 0.45 -10.03
CA VAL A 104 -18.78 -0.48 -8.94
C VAL A 104 -20.09 -0.09 -8.29
N GLU A 105 -21.08 -0.96 -8.37
CA GLU A 105 -22.34 -0.77 -7.64
C GLU A 105 -22.06 -0.74 -6.12
N PRO A 106 -22.62 0.22 -5.35
CA PRO A 106 -22.35 0.36 -3.91
C PRO A 106 -22.60 -0.92 -3.11
N ARG A 107 -23.61 -1.73 -3.50
CA ARG A 107 -23.92 -3.03 -2.89
C ARG A 107 -22.85 -4.09 -3.10
N ASN A 108 -22.02 -3.93 -4.11
CA ASN A 108 -20.93 -4.85 -4.49
C ASN A 108 -19.57 -4.41 -3.92
N ASN A 109 -19.50 -3.28 -3.21
CA ASN A 109 -18.32 -2.92 -2.41
C ASN A 109 -18.46 -3.52 -1.00
N LEU A 110 -17.94 -4.73 -0.80
CA LEU A 110 -17.98 -5.45 0.47
C LEU A 110 -16.86 -5.03 1.44
N CYS A 111 -16.07 -4.04 1.11
CA CYS A 111 -15.09 -3.43 2.03
C CYS A 111 -15.75 -2.50 3.06
N ASN A 112 -17.00 -2.12 2.87
CA ASN A 112 -17.77 -1.35 3.82
C ASN A 112 -17.98 -2.10 5.17
N PRO A 113 -18.29 -1.37 6.29
CA PRO A 113 -18.56 -2.00 7.57
C PRO A 113 -19.71 -3.04 7.49
N GLY A 114 -19.58 -4.15 8.20
CA GLY A 114 -20.56 -5.23 8.25
C GLY A 114 -19.96 -6.56 8.71
N GLY A 115 -20.80 -7.51 9.10
CA GLY A 115 -20.38 -8.84 9.53
C GLY A 115 -20.02 -9.76 8.36
N GLU A 116 -19.04 -10.66 8.54
CA GLU A 116 -18.53 -11.52 7.46
C GLU A 116 -19.61 -12.46 6.86
N LYS A 117 -20.54 -12.97 7.68
CA LYS A 117 -21.64 -13.79 7.16
C LYS A 117 -22.51 -13.06 6.14
N SER A 118 -22.82 -11.80 6.40
CA SER A 118 -23.62 -10.98 5.47
C SER A 118 -22.85 -10.69 4.17
N LYS A 119 -21.53 -10.55 4.25
CA LYS A 119 -20.65 -10.34 3.09
C LYS A 119 -20.55 -11.56 2.19
N VAL A 120 -20.45 -12.77 2.77
CA VAL A 120 -20.44 -14.01 2.00
C VAL A 120 -21.78 -14.22 1.27
N GLU A 121 -22.90 -13.91 1.92
CA GLU A 121 -24.20 -13.98 1.26
C GLU A 121 -24.36 -12.91 0.15
N ALA A 122 -23.83 -11.70 0.37
CA ALA A 122 -23.79 -10.67 -0.67
C ALA A 122 -22.89 -11.13 -1.86
N PHE A 123 -21.74 -11.76 -1.58
CA PHE A 123 -20.87 -12.34 -2.59
C PHE A 123 -21.60 -13.41 -3.43
N LYS A 124 -22.30 -14.34 -2.77
CA LYS A 124 -23.12 -15.36 -3.46
C LYS A 124 -24.24 -14.74 -4.34
N LYS A 125 -24.88 -13.67 -3.85
CA LYS A 125 -25.88 -12.93 -4.63
C LYS A 125 -25.24 -12.29 -5.87
N PHE A 126 -24.07 -11.65 -5.71
CA PHE A 126 -23.32 -11.09 -6.81
C PHE A 126 -22.99 -12.16 -7.87
N MET A 127 -22.50 -13.33 -7.47
CA MET A 127 -22.18 -14.40 -8.41
C MET A 127 -23.34 -14.81 -9.30
N LYS A 128 -24.59 -14.65 -8.80
CA LYS A 128 -25.84 -14.96 -9.53
C LYS A 128 -26.49 -13.76 -10.22
N SER A 129 -26.02 -12.54 -9.96
CA SER A 129 -26.57 -11.30 -10.52
C SER A 129 -26.05 -11.03 -11.93
N SER A 130 -26.53 -9.97 -12.56
CA SER A 130 -25.98 -9.42 -13.81
C SER A 130 -24.85 -8.43 -13.57
N ASP A 131 -24.56 -8.06 -12.31
CA ASP A 131 -23.52 -7.09 -11.98
C ASP A 131 -22.15 -7.63 -12.36
N ALA A 132 -21.26 -6.77 -12.84
CA ALA A 132 -20.00 -7.18 -13.41
C ALA A 132 -18.81 -7.12 -12.44
N ILE A 133 -18.83 -6.22 -11.46
CA ILE A 133 -17.66 -5.92 -10.61
C ILE A 133 -18.03 -6.01 -9.13
N LEU A 134 -17.21 -6.72 -8.36
CA LEU A 134 -17.30 -6.83 -6.90
C LEU A 134 -15.93 -6.55 -6.28
N VAL A 135 -15.91 -5.77 -5.20
CA VAL A 135 -14.73 -5.50 -4.37
C VAL A 135 -14.93 -6.10 -2.99
N CYS A 136 -13.95 -6.84 -2.49
CA CYS A 136 -14.00 -7.44 -1.16
C CYS A 136 -12.62 -7.48 -0.49
N THR A 137 -12.56 -7.92 0.77
CA THR A 137 -11.29 -8.18 1.46
C THR A 137 -10.81 -9.62 1.22
N HIS A 138 -9.51 -9.88 1.44
CA HIS A 138 -8.94 -11.24 1.44
C HIS A 138 -9.71 -12.19 2.37
N ALA A 139 -10.12 -11.70 3.55
CA ALA A 139 -10.93 -12.49 4.49
C ALA A 139 -12.30 -12.87 3.88
N THR A 140 -12.99 -11.93 3.27
CA THR A 140 -14.28 -12.21 2.61
C THR A 140 -14.11 -13.19 1.45
N LEU A 141 -13.05 -13.03 0.63
CA LEU A 141 -12.75 -13.94 -0.48
C LEU A 141 -12.51 -15.36 0.02
N ARG A 142 -11.73 -15.53 1.12
CA ARG A 142 -11.48 -16.85 1.72
C ARG A 142 -12.76 -17.55 2.09
N PHE A 143 -13.64 -16.87 2.83
CA PHE A 143 -14.93 -17.47 3.22
C PHE A 143 -15.86 -17.72 2.03
N ALA A 144 -15.80 -16.88 1.00
CA ALA A 144 -16.54 -17.13 -0.23
C ALA A 144 -16.07 -18.40 -0.95
N PHE A 145 -14.76 -18.61 -1.06
CA PHE A 145 -14.19 -19.83 -1.66
C PHE A 145 -14.52 -21.11 -0.90
N GLU A 146 -14.70 -21.04 0.42
CA GLU A 146 -15.16 -22.17 1.22
C GLU A 146 -16.65 -22.49 0.99
N ALA A 147 -17.42 -21.50 0.55
CA ALA A 147 -18.88 -21.57 0.45
C ALA A 147 -19.40 -21.66 -1.00
N ILE A 148 -18.53 -21.52 -2.01
CA ILE A 148 -18.87 -21.48 -3.43
C ILE A 148 -17.97 -22.48 -4.18
N PRO A 149 -18.52 -23.41 -4.97
CA PRO A 149 -17.73 -24.34 -5.75
C PRO A 149 -16.77 -23.64 -6.72
N PRO A 150 -15.56 -24.16 -6.97
CA PRO A 150 -14.62 -23.59 -7.95
C PRO A 150 -15.23 -23.39 -9.34
N SER A 151 -16.10 -24.29 -9.80
CA SER A 151 -16.79 -24.19 -11.09
C SER A 151 -17.64 -22.94 -11.28
N ASP A 152 -18.14 -22.35 -10.19
CA ASP A 152 -18.97 -21.15 -10.25
C ASP A 152 -18.14 -19.90 -10.62
N PHE A 153 -16.80 -20.00 -10.53
CA PHE A 153 -15.88 -18.95 -10.99
C PHE A 153 -15.55 -19.02 -12.49
N ASN A 154 -16.20 -19.91 -13.24
CA ASN A 154 -16.07 -19.94 -14.70
C ASN A 154 -16.52 -18.61 -15.31
N GLY A 155 -15.71 -18.10 -16.22
CA GLY A 155 -15.93 -16.80 -16.84
C GLY A 155 -15.59 -15.60 -15.96
N CYS A 156 -15.03 -15.82 -14.76
CA CYS A 156 -14.62 -14.74 -13.87
C CYS A 156 -13.16 -14.30 -14.11
N VAL A 157 -12.90 -13.05 -13.74
CA VAL A 157 -11.56 -12.51 -13.48
C VAL A 157 -11.44 -12.35 -11.96
N LEU A 158 -10.40 -12.95 -11.39
CA LEU A 158 -10.06 -12.80 -9.98
C LEU A 158 -8.80 -11.94 -9.87
N ALA A 159 -8.95 -10.74 -9.30
CA ALA A 159 -7.84 -9.82 -9.08
C ALA A 159 -7.51 -9.75 -7.58
N ILE A 160 -6.27 -10.05 -7.22
CA ILE A 160 -5.81 -10.08 -5.82
C ILE A 160 -4.71 -9.03 -5.66
N ASP A 161 -5.02 -7.98 -4.90
CA ASP A 161 -4.05 -6.95 -4.52
C ASP A 161 -3.22 -7.40 -3.33
N GLU A 162 -1.99 -6.90 -3.24
CA GLU A 162 -0.98 -7.31 -2.25
C GLU A 162 -0.93 -8.84 -2.08
N PHE A 163 -0.77 -9.52 -3.20
CA PHE A 163 -0.82 -10.97 -3.31
C PHE A 163 0.15 -11.70 -2.36
N HIS A 164 1.22 -11.03 -1.94
CA HIS A 164 2.16 -11.58 -0.97
C HIS A 164 1.51 -11.86 0.41
N HIS A 165 0.41 -11.20 0.76
CA HIS A 165 -0.34 -11.53 1.97
C HIS A 165 -1.14 -12.83 1.86
N VAL A 166 -1.39 -13.34 0.65
CA VAL A 166 -2.19 -14.55 0.42
C VAL A 166 -1.43 -15.82 0.78
N SER A 167 -0.12 -15.84 0.65
CA SER A 167 0.69 -17.06 0.78
C SER A 167 1.60 -17.10 2.02
N ALA A 168 1.80 -16.00 2.71
CA ALA A 168 2.92 -15.80 3.61
C ALA A 168 2.69 -16.16 5.07
N ASP A 169 1.48 -16.51 5.48
CA ASP A 169 1.17 -16.92 6.85
C ASP A 169 0.80 -18.40 6.86
N VAL A 170 1.34 -19.17 7.81
CA VAL A 170 0.99 -20.59 8.01
C VAL A 170 -0.52 -20.72 8.25
N ASN A 171 -1.17 -19.69 8.80
CA ASN A 171 -2.63 -19.59 8.93
C ASN A 171 -3.34 -19.06 7.67
N ASN A 172 -2.63 -18.41 6.73
CA ASN A 172 -3.14 -17.96 5.43
C ASN A 172 -2.81 -18.92 4.28
N SER A 173 -2.10 -20.01 4.54
CA SER A 173 -1.94 -21.12 3.57
C SER A 173 -3.30 -21.58 3.01
N ARG A 174 -4.37 -21.42 3.82
CA ARG A 174 -5.73 -21.75 3.42
C ARG A 174 -6.24 -20.92 2.24
N LEU A 175 -6.02 -19.60 2.20
CA LEU A 175 -6.42 -18.79 1.04
C LEU A 175 -5.60 -19.17 -0.20
N GLY A 176 -4.29 -19.40 -0.05
CA GLY A 176 -3.44 -19.87 -1.15
C GLY A 176 -3.88 -21.22 -1.72
N GLU A 177 -4.26 -22.19 -0.86
CA GLU A 177 -4.83 -23.46 -1.29
C GLU A 177 -6.14 -23.30 -2.05
N LEU A 178 -7.03 -22.42 -1.55
CA LEU A 178 -8.31 -22.13 -2.19
C LEU A 178 -8.14 -21.43 -3.55
N VAL A 179 -7.21 -20.51 -3.66
CA VAL A 179 -6.83 -19.85 -4.92
C VAL A 179 -6.36 -20.92 -5.93
N ARG A 180 -5.45 -21.81 -5.55
CA ARG A 180 -5.00 -22.91 -6.41
C ARG A 180 -6.15 -23.84 -6.81
N SER A 181 -7.06 -24.12 -5.88
CA SER A 181 -8.26 -24.94 -6.17
C SER A 181 -9.15 -24.29 -7.22
N VAL A 182 -9.38 -22.99 -7.13
CA VAL A 182 -10.18 -22.23 -8.12
C VAL A 182 -9.47 -22.18 -9.47
N MET A 183 -8.14 -21.96 -9.50
CA MET A 183 -7.35 -21.97 -10.74
C MET A 183 -7.42 -23.32 -11.48
N ARG A 184 -7.43 -24.42 -10.74
CA ARG A 184 -7.50 -25.78 -11.32
C ARG A 184 -8.92 -26.22 -11.65
N GLY A 185 -9.90 -25.76 -10.87
CA GLY A 185 -11.30 -26.18 -10.97
C GLY A 185 -12.19 -25.27 -11.82
N SER A 186 -11.64 -24.24 -12.43
CA SER A 186 -12.38 -23.28 -13.27
C SER A 186 -11.54 -22.71 -14.41
N ASP A 187 -12.19 -21.97 -15.32
CA ASP A 187 -11.52 -21.20 -16.37
C ASP A 187 -11.17 -19.76 -15.94
N VAL A 188 -11.12 -19.50 -14.64
CA VAL A 188 -10.84 -18.17 -14.07
C VAL A 188 -9.56 -17.54 -14.67
N HIS A 189 -9.63 -16.26 -15.01
CA HIS A 189 -8.45 -15.46 -15.28
C HIS A 189 -7.99 -14.80 -13.99
N MET A 190 -6.70 -14.88 -13.69
CA MET A 190 -6.16 -14.33 -12.45
C MET A 190 -5.24 -13.15 -12.70
N ILE A 191 -5.40 -12.07 -11.92
CA ILE A 191 -4.49 -10.93 -11.86
C ILE A 191 -3.98 -10.83 -10.44
N ALA A 192 -2.72 -11.20 -10.22
CA ALA A 192 -2.05 -11.06 -8.93
C ALA A 192 -1.17 -9.80 -8.94
N MET A 193 -1.29 -8.94 -7.93
CA MET A 193 -0.50 -7.71 -7.81
C MET A 193 0.26 -7.69 -6.51
N THR A 194 1.51 -7.25 -6.53
CA THR A 194 2.31 -7.07 -5.30
C THR A 194 3.31 -5.93 -5.43
N GLY A 195 3.43 -5.14 -4.35
CA GLY A 195 4.48 -4.14 -4.19
C GLY A 195 5.75 -4.70 -3.55
N SER A 196 5.64 -5.80 -2.82
CA SER A 196 6.71 -6.41 -2.04
C SER A 196 6.90 -7.87 -2.45
N TYR A 197 7.64 -8.12 -3.52
CA TYR A 197 7.91 -9.50 -3.94
C TYR A 197 8.93 -10.21 -3.02
N PHE A 198 9.79 -9.43 -2.36
CA PHE A 198 10.76 -9.94 -1.41
C PHE A 198 10.35 -9.55 0.01
N ARG A 199 9.93 -10.53 0.80
CA ARG A 199 9.57 -10.33 2.21
C ARG A 199 10.75 -10.35 3.17
N GLY A 200 11.91 -10.77 2.71
CA GLY A 200 13.06 -11.02 3.58
C GLY A 200 12.96 -12.32 4.37
N ASP A 201 11.87 -13.07 4.27
CA ASP A 201 11.75 -14.43 4.76
C ASP A 201 12.00 -15.45 3.63
N ALA A 202 12.39 -16.66 4.00
CA ALA A 202 12.75 -17.72 3.05
C ALA A 202 11.52 -18.40 2.40
N ILE A 203 10.31 -17.90 2.62
CA ILE A 203 9.07 -18.52 2.14
C ILE A 203 8.64 -17.85 0.83
N PRO A 204 8.65 -18.57 -0.31
CA PRO A 204 8.17 -18.03 -1.57
C PRO A 204 6.66 -17.76 -1.54
N ILE A 205 6.23 -16.71 -2.21
CA ILE A 205 4.81 -16.34 -2.33
C ILE A 205 4.03 -17.42 -3.09
N LEU A 206 4.62 -17.96 -4.14
CA LEU A 206 4.11 -19.07 -4.92
C LEU A 206 5.16 -20.17 -4.98
N SER A 207 4.74 -21.43 -5.13
CA SER A 207 5.67 -22.48 -5.53
C SER A 207 6.22 -22.15 -6.93
N PRO A 208 7.43 -22.59 -7.30
CA PRO A 208 7.96 -22.40 -8.65
C PRO A 208 7.01 -22.92 -9.75
N GLU A 209 6.30 -24.01 -9.48
CA GLU A 209 5.34 -24.59 -10.42
C GLU A 209 4.08 -23.73 -10.57
N ASP A 210 3.60 -23.10 -9.50
CA ASP A 210 2.46 -22.19 -9.55
C ASP A 210 2.87 -20.85 -10.20
N GLU A 211 4.07 -20.34 -9.91
CA GLU A 211 4.57 -19.11 -10.52
C GLU A 211 4.79 -19.26 -12.03
N ALA A 212 5.22 -20.44 -12.48
CA ALA A 212 5.40 -20.74 -13.91
C ALA A 212 4.10 -20.68 -14.74
N GLN A 213 2.93 -20.68 -14.08
CA GLN A 213 1.64 -20.51 -14.74
C GLN A 213 1.30 -19.05 -15.02
N PHE A 214 2.04 -18.11 -14.42
CA PHE A 214 1.78 -16.68 -14.58
C PHE A 214 2.71 -16.04 -15.62
N THR A 215 2.13 -15.18 -16.45
CA THR A 215 2.91 -14.19 -17.19
C THR A 215 3.29 -13.08 -16.22
N SER A 216 4.58 -12.90 -15.96
CA SER A 216 5.08 -11.91 -15.01
C SER A 216 5.41 -10.60 -15.70
N VAL A 217 4.93 -9.47 -15.14
CA VAL A 217 5.36 -8.13 -15.51
C VAL A 217 6.05 -7.49 -14.32
N ILE A 218 7.30 -7.11 -14.51
CA ILE A 218 8.13 -6.47 -13.50
C ILE A 218 8.34 -5.02 -13.90
N TYR A 219 8.02 -4.12 -12.97
CA TYR A 219 8.35 -2.71 -13.02
C TYR A 219 9.06 -2.36 -11.71
N ASN A 220 10.33 -2.00 -11.78
CA ASN A 220 11.14 -1.87 -10.58
C ASN A 220 11.18 -0.43 -10.04
N TYR A 221 11.70 -0.28 -8.82
CA TYR A 221 11.85 1.03 -8.19
C TYR A 221 12.72 1.99 -9.00
N TYR A 222 13.77 1.51 -9.64
CA TYR A 222 14.64 2.35 -10.43
C TYR A 222 13.91 2.95 -11.64
N GLU A 223 13.12 2.14 -12.36
CA GLU A 223 12.29 2.61 -13.47
C GLU A 223 11.32 3.69 -13.02
N GLN A 224 10.61 3.44 -11.90
CA GLN A 224 9.64 4.39 -11.36
C GLN A 224 10.29 5.69 -10.92
N LEU A 225 11.34 5.62 -10.10
CA LEU A 225 11.97 6.77 -9.47
C LEU A 225 12.77 7.60 -10.48
N ASN A 226 13.42 6.95 -11.45
CA ASN A 226 14.14 7.63 -12.51
C ASN A 226 13.20 8.43 -13.43
N GLY A 227 11.94 8.02 -13.51
CA GLY A 227 10.88 8.70 -14.27
C GLY A 227 10.14 9.79 -13.48
N TYR A 228 10.45 10.05 -12.21
CA TYR A 228 9.84 11.15 -11.47
C TYR A 228 10.46 12.49 -11.86
N GLU A 229 9.64 13.54 -11.95
CA GLU A 229 10.08 14.88 -12.36
C GLU A 229 10.90 15.58 -11.27
N HIS A 230 10.54 15.38 -10.00
CA HIS A 230 11.09 16.17 -8.89
C HIS A 230 12.03 15.38 -7.97
N LEU A 231 12.13 14.07 -8.11
CA LEU A 231 13.02 13.25 -7.29
C LEU A 231 14.44 13.34 -7.83
N LYS A 232 15.34 13.97 -7.08
CA LYS A 232 16.76 14.16 -7.47
C LYS A 232 17.62 12.96 -7.13
N SER A 233 17.47 12.43 -5.93
CA SER A 233 18.31 11.33 -5.44
C SER A 233 17.59 10.51 -4.37
N LEU A 234 18.08 9.30 -4.15
CA LEU A 234 17.71 8.43 -3.05
C LEU A 234 18.98 7.95 -2.34
N GLY A 235 19.07 8.23 -1.04
CA GLY A 235 20.09 7.66 -0.17
C GLY A 235 19.47 6.64 0.78
N ILE A 236 20.12 5.49 0.96
CA ILE A 236 19.78 4.51 2.00
C ILE A 236 21.01 4.30 2.87
N GLY A 237 20.90 4.63 4.15
CA GLY A 237 21.97 4.45 5.12
C GLY A 237 21.55 3.46 6.22
N TYR A 238 22.53 2.70 6.72
CA TYR A 238 22.40 1.90 7.91
C TYR A 238 23.21 2.54 9.03
N HIS A 239 22.56 2.68 10.20
CA HIS A 239 23.19 3.16 11.41
C HIS A 239 23.25 2.04 12.43
N PHE A 240 24.48 1.67 12.84
CA PHE A 240 24.68 0.64 13.85
C PHE A 240 24.87 1.30 15.20
N TYR A 241 24.16 0.82 16.22
CA TYR A 241 24.17 1.36 17.58
C TYR A 241 24.23 0.26 18.63
N GLN A 242 24.61 0.62 19.85
CA GLN A 242 24.55 -0.25 21.01
C GLN A 242 23.54 0.31 22.01
N GLY A 243 22.79 -0.57 22.66
CA GLY A 243 21.76 -0.19 23.62
C GLY A 243 20.41 0.05 22.98
N ARG A 244 19.64 1.02 23.49
CA ARG A 244 18.30 1.33 22.99
C ARG A 244 18.37 2.24 21.76
N TYR A 245 17.54 1.97 20.74
CA TYR A 245 17.50 2.77 19.52
C TYR A 245 17.17 4.26 19.79
N ILE A 246 16.32 4.56 20.80
CA ILE A 246 15.98 5.94 21.17
C ILE A 246 17.25 6.75 21.52
N SER A 247 18.23 6.14 22.15
CA SER A 247 19.48 6.81 22.48
C SER A 247 20.36 7.10 21.25
N ALA A 248 20.20 6.32 20.19
CA ALA A 248 20.91 6.51 18.93
C ALA A 248 20.19 7.48 17.96
N LEU A 249 18.89 7.70 18.18
CA LEU A 249 18.03 8.47 17.28
C LEU A 249 18.54 9.89 16.99
N PRO A 250 19.03 10.69 17.97
CA PRO A 250 19.54 12.04 17.71
C PRO A 250 20.74 12.09 16.74
N ALA A 251 21.43 10.96 16.55
CA ALA A 251 22.56 10.90 15.62
C ALA A 251 22.14 10.71 14.16
N VAL A 252 20.88 10.28 13.92
CA VAL A 252 20.36 9.98 12.59
C VAL A 252 19.17 10.84 12.19
N LEU A 253 18.42 11.35 13.15
CA LEU A 253 17.24 12.17 12.91
C LEU A 253 17.63 13.60 12.54
N ASP A 254 17.43 13.94 11.27
CA ASP A 254 17.65 15.31 10.77
C ASP A 254 16.34 16.08 10.82
N THR A 255 16.19 16.93 11.83
CA THR A 255 14.99 17.76 12.05
C THR A 255 14.94 19.03 11.18
N ASP A 256 15.91 19.24 10.30
CA ASP A 256 15.85 20.28 9.27
C ASP A 256 15.16 19.78 8.00
N LYS A 257 14.98 18.46 7.89
CA LYS A 257 14.28 17.80 6.80
C LYS A 257 12.86 17.39 7.19
N LYS A 258 11.99 17.31 6.19
CA LYS A 258 10.66 16.74 6.35
C LYS A 258 10.80 15.22 6.52
N THR A 259 10.49 14.72 7.71
CA THR A 259 10.86 13.36 8.13
C THR A 259 9.65 12.53 8.52
N ILE A 260 9.60 11.27 8.09
CA ILE A 260 8.75 10.24 8.67
C ILE A 260 9.60 9.33 9.54
N LEU A 261 9.36 9.35 10.84
CA LEU A 261 10.01 8.47 11.79
C LEU A 261 9.13 7.25 12.08
N HIS A 262 9.55 6.11 11.59
CA HIS A 262 8.86 4.84 11.82
C HIS A 262 9.44 4.14 13.04
N ILE A 263 8.66 4.04 14.12
CA ILE A 263 9.13 3.40 15.35
C ILE A 263 8.81 1.89 15.37
N PRO A 264 9.58 1.07 16.13
CA PRO A 264 9.38 -0.36 16.23
C PRO A 264 7.98 -0.74 16.74
N ASN A 265 7.44 -1.87 16.28
CA ASN A 265 6.18 -2.41 16.77
C ASN A 265 6.32 -2.86 18.25
N VAL A 266 5.23 -2.86 19.00
CA VAL A 266 5.14 -3.27 20.42
C VAL A 266 5.77 -4.65 20.66
N ASN A 267 5.64 -5.56 19.70
CA ASN A 267 6.18 -6.92 19.76
C ASN A 267 7.66 -7.03 19.34
N SER A 268 8.26 -5.94 18.89
CA SER A 268 9.69 -5.92 18.54
C SER A 268 10.55 -6.00 19.79
N GLY A 269 11.69 -6.69 19.72
CA GLY A 269 12.70 -6.70 20.76
C GLY A 269 13.30 -5.33 21.08
N GLU A 270 13.22 -4.39 20.15
CA GLU A 270 13.66 -2.99 20.27
C GLU A 270 12.62 -2.08 20.94
N SER A 271 11.38 -2.55 21.10
CA SER A 271 10.28 -1.75 21.64
C SER A 271 10.38 -1.64 23.18
N THR A 272 10.10 -0.44 23.71
CA THR A 272 9.91 -0.24 25.15
C THR A 272 8.58 -0.80 25.66
N LYS A 273 7.68 -1.21 24.76
CA LYS A 273 6.28 -1.62 24.99
C LYS A 273 5.34 -0.48 25.42
N ASP A 274 5.84 0.59 26.01
CA ASP A 274 5.09 1.81 26.28
C ASP A 274 5.34 2.84 25.15
N LYS A 275 4.40 2.94 24.25
CA LYS A 275 4.52 3.80 23.06
C LYS A 275 4.35 5.28 23.37
N ILE A 276 3.63 5.62 24.42
CA ILE A 276 3.46 7.00 24.87
C ILE A 276 4.77 7.51 25.46
N GLU A 277 5.41 6.71 26.34
CA GLU A 277 6.73 7.03 26.88
C GLU A 277 7.79 7.12 25.77
N GLU A 278 7.71 6.23 24.77
CA GLU A 278 8.63 6.18 23.64
C GLU A 278 8.55 7.46 22.79
N VAL A 279 7.35 7.90 22.43
CA VAL A 279 7.11 9.16 21.71
C VAL A 279 7.54 10.35 22.57
N GLY A 280 7.22 10.38 23.86
CA GLY A 280 7.65 11.42 24.79
C GLY A 280 9.18 11.56 24.86
N SER A 281 9.90 10.42 24.88
CA SER A 281 11.37 10.38 24.84
C SER A 281 11.93 10.93 23.54
N ILE A 282 11.31 10.59 22.39
CA ILE A 282 11.68 11.12 21.09
C ILE A 282 11.50 12.63 21.06
N ILE A 283 10.33 13.14 21.48
CA ILE A 283 10.04 14.57 21.53
C ILE A 283 11.06 15.32 22.40
N THR A 284 11.37 14.78 23.59
CA THR A 284 12.35 15.35 24.51
C THR A 284 13.76 15.40 23.89
N SER A 285 14.10 14.42 23.04
CA SER A 285 15.41 14.37 22.37
C SER A 285 15.60 15.44 21.29
N ILE A 286 14.49 15.91 20.68
CA ILE A 286 14.52 16.90 19.59
C ILE A 286 14.24 18.34 20.05
N GLY A 287 13.62 18.52 21.23
CA GLY A 287 13.33 19.84 21.74
C GLY A 287 12.42 19.84 22.97
N THR A 288 11.84 21.01 23.24
CA THR A 288 10.91 21.20 24.36
C THR A 288 9.49 21.29 23.82
N TYR A 289 8.58 20.48 24.36
CA TYR A 289 7.16 20.59 24.08
C TYR A 289 6.62 21.97 24.44
N VAL A 290 5.92 22.62 23.53
CA VAL A 290 5.28 23.93 23.75
C VAL A 290 3.79 23.72 24.00
N ASP A 291 3.08 23.18 23.02
CA ASP A 291 1.65 22.90 23.06
C ASP A 291 1.24 21.96 21.91
N GLU A 292 -0.04 21.66 21.89
CA GLU A 292 -0.71 20.92 20.82
C GLU A 292 -1.93 21.72 20.36
N ASP A 293 -2.11 21.79 19.08
CA ASP A 293 -3.27 22.42 18.46
C ASP A 293 -4.49 21.49 18.57
N ASP A 294 -5.53 21.95 19.27
CA ASP A 294 -6.73 21.17 19.56
C ASP A 294 -7.55 20.82 18.32
N ASP A 295 -7.49 21.61 17.25
CA ASP A 295 -8.25 21.38 16.02
C ASP A 295 -7.55 20.39 15.07
N THR A 296 -6.23 20.34 15.10
CA THR A 296 -5.43 19.53 14.18
C THR A 296 -4.71 18.36 14.83
N GLY A 297 -4.47 18.40 16.15
CA GLY A 297 -3.65 17.44 16.88
C GLY A 297 -2.16 17.54 16.56
N ILE A 298 -1.71 18.65 15.96
CA ILE A 298 -0.30 18.88 15.64
C ILE A 298 0.39 19.49 16.87
N MET A 299 1.44 18.83 17.34
CA MET A 299 2.27 19.32 18.43
C MET A 299 3.28 20.36 17.95
N ARG A 300 3.57 21.36 18.77
CA ARG A 300 4.64 22.34 18.56
C ARG A 300 5.80 22.05 19.50
N ILE A 301 6.97 21.83 18.92
CA ILE A 301 8.20 21.50 19.67
C ILE A 301 9.22 22.57 19.39
N LYS A 302 9.76 23.21 20.44
CA LYS A 302 10.79 24.24 20.31
C LYS A 302 12.16 23.60 20.40
N ARG A 303 12.93 23.68 19.31
CA ARG A 303 14.34 23.24 19.26
C ARG A 303 15.25 24.19 20.06
N ALA A 304 16.46 23.72 20.33
CA ALA A 304 17.50 24.52 21.04
C ALA A 304 17.88 25.82 20.29
N ASP A 305 17.78 25.83 18.95
CA ASP A 305 18.02 27.01 18.10
C ASP A 305 16.82 27.99 18.05
N GLY A 306 15.72 27.66 18.73
CA GLY A 306 14.52 28.47 18.79
C GLY A 306 13.49 28.18 17.67
N LYS A 307 13.82 27.37 16.69
CA LYS A 307 12.90 26.93 15.63
C LYS A 307 11.75 26.11 16.23
N ILE A 308 10.54 26.35 15.76
CA ILE A 308 9.36 25.55 16.13
C ILE A 308 9.15 24.47 15.08
N LEU A 309 9.15 23.22 15.52
CA LEU A 309 8.78 22.06 14.70
C LEU A 309 7.31 21.71 14.91
N LYS A 310 6.63 21.41 13.83
CA LYS A 310 5.27 20.85 13.82
C LYS A 310 5.36 19.34 13.73
N VAL A 311 4.92 18.63 14.77
CA VAL A 311 5.05 17.20 14.90
C VAL A 311 3.67 16.52 14.95
N ALA A 312 3.45 15.55 14.09
CA ALA A 312 2.26 14.69 14.10
C ALA A 312 2.59 13.36 14.78
N ASP A 313 1.85 13.04 15.86
CA ASP A 313 1.90 11.72 16.49
C ASP A 313 0.77 10.83 15.97
N LEU A 314 1.13 9.77 15.25
CA LEU A 314 0.20 8.75 14.75
C LEU A 314 0.37 7.41 15.48
N VAL A 315 1.09 7.41 16.61
CA VAL A 315 1.40 6.21 17.40
C VAL A 315 0.37 6.00 18.51
N ASP A 316 -0.08 7.08 19.14
CA ASP A 316 -1.01 7.02 20.28
C ASP A 316 -2.39 6.50 19.86
N ASP A 317 -2.69 5.25 20.24
CA ASP A 317 -4.00 4.60 20.05
C ASP A 317 -4.97 4.84 21.22
N SER A 318 -4.52 5.47 22.31
CA SER A 318 -5.36 5.74 23.51
C SER A 318 -6.44 6.78 23.23
N ASN A 319 -6.25 7.64 22.19
CA ASN A 319 -7.21 8.63 21.77
C ASN A 319 -7.53 8.53 20.26
N PRO A 320 -8.44 7.62 19.86
CA PRO A 320 -8.80 7.43 18.45
C PRO A 320 -9.37 8.68 17.78
N VAL A 321 -10.03 9.56 18.54
CA VAL A 321 -10.60 10.82 18.02
C VAL A 321 -9.49 11.79 17.63
N LYS A 322 -8.50 11.96 18.49
CA LYS A 322 -7.32 12.77 18.22
C LYS A 322 -6.61 12.26 16.95
N ARG A 323 -6.32 10.98 16.91
CA ARG A 323 -5.64 10.35 15.76
C ARG A 323 -6.41 10.54 14.45
N ALA A 324 -7.74 10.33 14.46
CA ALA A 324 -8.58 10.56 13.28
C ALA A 324 -8.53 12.02 12.80
N ARG A 325 -8.53 12.97 13.71
CA ARG A 325 -8.41 14.40 13.45
C ARG A 325 -7.05 14.76 12.82
N THR A 326 -5.95 14.25 13.40
CA THR A 326 -4.59 14.46 12.86
C THR A 326 -4.46 13.86 11.45
N LEU A 327 -4.99 12.66 11.23
CA LEU A 327 -5.01 12.04 9.90
C LEU A 327 -5.83 12.85 8.89
N ALA A 328 -7.00 13.37 9.29
CA ALA A 328 -7.82 14.22 8.42
C ALA A 328 -7.08 15.52 8.05
N TYR A 329 -6.40 16.15 9.02
CA TYR A 329 -5.57 17.32 8.78
C TYR A 329 -4.44 17.01 7.79
N LEU A 330 -3.66 15.95 8.03
CA LEU A 330 -2.55 15.56 7.15
C LEU A 330 -3.04 15.24 5.73
N SER A 331 -4.13 14.49 5.60
CA SER A 331 -4.71 14.13 4.29
C SER A 331 -5.12 15.37 3.48
N LYS A 332 -5.59 16.41 4.15
CA LYS A 332 -6.06 17.65 3.53
C LYS A 332 -4.93 18.63 3.19
N HIS A 333 -3.93 18.74 4.08
CA HIS A 333 -2.94 19.81 4.03
C HIS A 333 -1.53 19.36 3.67
N ALA A 334 -1.08 18.18 4.12
CA ALA A 334 0.31 17.77 3.94
C ALA A 334 0.72 17.57 2.46
N ARG A 335 -0.23 17.37 1.56
CA ARG A 335 0.06 17.26 0.11
C ARG A 335 0.34 18.60 -0.58
N ASN A 336 -0.21 19.69 -0.05
CA ASN A 336 -0.23 20.99 -0.75
C ASN A 336 0.48 22.11 0.02
N ASP A 337 0.78 21.89 1.29
CA ASP A 337 1.43 22.87 2.17
C ASP A 337 2.66 22.23 2.82
N ILE A 338 3.84 22.67 2.38
CA ILE A 338 5.12 22.26 2.95
C ILE A 338 5.25 22.65 4.43
N GLY A 339 4.54 23.67 4.86
CA GLY A 339 4.52 24.15 6.25
C GLY A 339 3.52 23.44 7.16
N ALA A 340 2.75 22.46 6.65
CA ALA A 340 1.72 21.77 7.43
C ALA A 340 2.33 20.94 8.58
N VAL A 341 3.41 20.21 8.32
CA VAL A 341 4.09 19.35 9.28
C VAL A 341 5.59 19.26 8.96
N ASP A 342 6.42 18.99 9.98
CA ASP A 342 7.87 18.83 9.84
C ASP A 342 8.30 17.39 10.13
N LEU A 343 7.68 16.74 11.13
CA LEU A 343 7.97 15.39 11.55
C LEU A 343 6.67 14.60 11.76
N ILE A 344 6.60 13.40 11.20
CA ILE A 344 5.52 12.45 11.47
C ILE A 344 6.11 11.25 12.20
N ILE A 345 5.61 10.94 13.39
CA ILE A 345 5.98 9.74 14.15
C ILE A 345 4.88 8.70 13.91
N ALA A 346 5.25 7.53 13.39
CA ALA A 346 4.29 6.53 12.97
C ALA A 346 4.65 5.11 13.42
N LEU A 347 3.63 4.29 13.62
CA LEU A 347 3.72 2.87 13.94
C LEU A 347 2.86 2.08 12.95
N GLY A 348 3.47 1.37 12.01
CA GLY A 348 2.75 0.50 11.08
C GLY A 348 1.92 1.21 10.00
N MET A 349 1.21 2.27 10.33
CA MET A 349 0.26 2.95 9.42
C MET A 349 0.90 3.66 8.23
N ALA A 350 2.15 4.12 8.37
CA ALA A 350 2.85 4.79 7.29
C ALA A 350 3.47 3.81 6.27
N LYS A 351 3.24 2.51 6.44
CA LYS A 351 3.81 1.48 5.55
C LYS A 351 3.13 1.45 4.19
N GLU A 352 1.82 1.70 4.17
CA GLU A 352 1.01 1.56 2.96
C GLU A 352 0.01 2.72 2.85
N GLY A 353 -0.03 3.36 1.69
CA GLY A 353 -1.05 4.36 1.35
C GLY A 353 -0.88 5.76 1.94
N PHE A 354 0.22 6.04 2.65
CA PHE A 354 0.52 7.39 3.11
C PHE A 354 1.30 8.17 2.04
N ASP A 355 0.75 9.29 1.60
CA ASP A 355 1.33 10.10 0.53
C ASP A 355 1.66 11.51 1.06
N TRP A 356 2.95 11.77 1.24
CA TRP A 356 3.50 13.06 1.63
C TRP A 356 4.61 13.50 0.68
N PRO A 357 4.28 14.27 -0.38
CA PRO A 357 5.22 14.66 -1.44
C PRO A 357 6.46 15.44 -0.97
N PHE A 358 6.38 16.08 0.19
CA PHE A 358 7.47 16.86 0.76
C PHE A 358 8.41 16.05 1.66
N CYS A 359 8.15 14.75 1.86
CA CYS A 359 9.01 13.91 2.69
C CYS A 359 10.41 13.79 2.07
N GLU A 360 11.43 14.06 2.90
CA GLU A 360 12.85 14.05 2.51
C GLU A 360 13.63 12.96 3.23
N HIS A 361 13.15 12.46 4.39
CA HIS A 361 13.88 11.52 5.23
C HIS A 361 12.95 10.51 5.91
#